data_b7056935a801a13272dbbc794402942e
#
_entry.id   b7056935a801a13272dbbc794402942e
#
_cell.length_a   1.000
_cell.length_b   1.000
_cell.length_c   1.000
_cell.angle_alpha   90.00
_cell.angle_beta   90.00
_cell.angle_gamma   90.00
#
_symmetry.space_group_name_H-M   'P 1'
#
loop_
_entity.id
_entity.type
_entity.pdbx_description
1 polymer ?
#
loop_
_entity_poly.entity_id
_entity_poly.type
_entity_poly.pdbx_seq_one_letter_code
_entity_poly.pdbx_strand_id
1 'polypeptide(L)'
;MDEHEIQSRAQDRASDQRPPSAGARMIDAEAAGIRRHPFMVAAIAFTATAILAICLATSRSIAAGPEATPSPHATEYLPSISDLMIATIQPRHERLWRAEQDGNWEFAAYELGTLRGAFDRLGHAHPTEHDISFPDMITSVTEQPFKELNSAIQSKDGTAFAKAYADLTDACNSCHQALNHGVVEIHVPNRTSASDLNANTTSRK
;
A
#
# COMPACT_ATOMS: atom_id res chain seq x y z
N MET A 1 -35.39 -40.33 3.91
CA MET A 1 -35.52 -38.90 4.11
C MET A 1 -35.11 -38.29 2.79
N ASP A 2 -36.11 -37.86 2.01
CA ASP A 2 -35.94 -37.54 0.59
C ASP A 2 -35.25 -36.19 0.39
N GLU A 3 -34.37 -36.12 -0.64
CA GLU A 3 -33.66 -34.89 -1.01
C GLU A 3 -34.59 -33.67 -1.30
N HIS A 4 -35.85 -33.96 -1.66
CA HIS A 4 -36.88 -32.96 -1.88
C HIS A 4 -37.29 -32.21 -0.59
N GLU A 5 -37.23 -32.89 0.56
CA GLU A 5 -37.61 -32.26 1.85
C GLU A 5 -36.51 -31.35 2.40
N ILE A 6 -35.24 -31.63 2.04
CA ILE A 6 -34.09 -30.77 2.43
C ILE A 6 -34.09 -29.46 1.63
N GLN A 7 -34.44 -29.51 0.36
CA GLN A 7 -34.51 -28.31 -0.49
C GLN A 7 -35.67 -27.38 -0.12
N SER A 8 -36.81 -27.93 0.29
CA SER A 8 -37.98 -27.13 0.73
C SER A 8 -37.69 -26.36 2.00
N ARG A 9 -36.93 -26.90 2.95
CA ARG A 9 -36.56 -26.23 4.20
C ARG A 9 -35.48 -25.16 4.04
N ALA A 10 -34.69 -25.25 2.96
CA ALA A 10 -33.67 -24.24 2.65
C ALA A 10 -34.29 -22.97 2.04
N GLN A 11 -35.38 -23.10 1.29
CA GLN A 11 -36.08 -21.96 0.68
C GLN A 11 -36.93 -21.17 1.68
N ASP A 12 -37.51 -21.80 2.70
CA ASP A 12 -38.29 -21.11 3.73
C ASP A 12 -37.42 -20.28 4.71
N ARG A 13 -36.13 -20.59 4.84
CA ARG A 13 -35.21 -19.78 5.65
C ARG A 13 -34.69 -18.53 4.98
N ALA A 14 -34.76 -18.45 3.66
CA ALA A 14 -34.26 -17.29 2.90
C ALA A 14 -35.28 -16.13 2.84
N SER A 15 -36.55 -16.35 3.19
CA SER A 15 -37.61 -15.34 3.08
C SER A 15 -37.83 -14.50 4.35
N ASP A 16 -37.20 -14.83 5.48
CA ASP A 16 -37.42 -14.16 6.77
C ASP A 16 -36.30 -13.19 7.21
N GLN A 17 -35.37 -12.83 6.30
CA GLN A 17 -34.38 -11.78 6.57
C GLN A 17 -34.67 -10.51 5.76
N ARG A 18 -35.78 -9.86 6.06
CA ARG A 18 -36.05 -8.50 5.58
C ARG A 18 -35.38 -7.52 6.56
N PRO A 19 -34.45 -6.65 6.12
CA PRO A 19 -33.88 -5.63 7.00
C PRO A 19 -34.93 -4.63 7.42
N PRO A 20 -34.91 -4.08 8.66
CA PRO A 20 -35.87 -3.10 9.12
C PRO A 20 -35.73 -1.81 8.30
N SER A 21 -36.84 -1.32 7.82
CA SER A 21 -36.98 -0.05 7.12
C SER A 21 -36.48 1.10 8.01
N ALA A 22 -35.51 1.86 7.51
CA ALA A 22 -35.05 3.09 8.12
C ALA A 22 -36.22 4.11 8.15
N GLY A 23 -36.88 4.25 9.31
CA GLY A 23 -37.83 5.30 9.58
C GLY A 23 -37.13 6.65 9.54
N ALA A 24 -37.54 7.49 8.60
CA ALA A 24 -37.17 8.88 8.55
C ALA A 24 -37.64 9.58 9.83
N ARG A 25 -36.70 9.95 10.70
CA ARG A 25 -36.99 10.91 11.79
C ARG A 25 -36.95 12.30 11.19
N MET A 26 -38.12 12.88 10.91
CA MET A 26 -38.26 14.31 10.78
C MET A 26 -37.83 14.96 12.10
N ILE A 27 -36.79 15.72 12.05
CA ILE A 27 -36.40 16.62 13.15
C ILE A 27 -37.14 17.93 12.85
N ASP A 28 -38.25 18.18 13.57
CA ASP A 28 -38.88 19.47 13.63
C ASP A 28 -37.91 20.46 14.29
N ALA A 29 -37.29 21.31 13.48
CA ALA A 29 -36.48 22.42 13.95
C ALA A 29 -37.45 23.52 14.41
N GLU A 30 -37.72 23.52 15.70
CA GLU A 30 -38.39 24.60 16.39
C GLU A 30 -37.59 25.87 16.28
N ALA A 31 -38.11 26.86 15.58
CA ALA A 31 -37.50 28.15 15.37
C ALA A 31 -37.56 28.96 16.68
N ALA A 32 -36.49 28.78 17.52
CA ALA A 32 -36.27 29.65 18.65
C ALA A 32 -35.85 31.04 18.14
N GLY A 33 -36.78 32.01 18.26
CA GLY A 33 -36.58 33.38 17.86
C GLY A 33 -35.43 34.03 18.64
N ILE A 34 -34.28 34.17 17.99
CA ILE A 34 -33.16 34.94 18.51
C ILE A 34 -33.51 36.42 18.44
N ARG A 35 -33.95 36.97 19.58
CA ARG A 35 -34.04 38.44 19.75
C ARG A 35 -32.67 39.05 19.53
N ARG A 36 -32.47 39.63 18.37
CA ARG A 36 -31.25 40.38 18.04
C ARG A 36 -31.16 41.64 18.85
N HIS A 37 -30.34 41.67 19.89
CA HIS A 37 -30.02 42.89 20.62
C HIS A 37 -29.07 43.77 19.74
N PRO A 38 -29.48 44.99 19.34
CA PRO A 38 -28.72 45.83 18.42
C PRO A 38 -27.35 46.22 18.98
N PHE A 39 -27.17 46.21 20.29
CA PHE A 39 -25.90 46.51 20.94
C PHE A 39 -24.86 45.41 20.86
N MET A 40 -25.26 44.15 20.64
CA MET A 40 -24.30 43.04 20.48
C MET A 40 -23.66 42.99 19.10
N VAL A 41 -24.38 43.44 18.06
CA VAL A 41 -23.85 43.45 16.69
C VAL A 41 -22.76 44.52 16.51
N ALA A 42 -22.89 45.67 17.19
CA ALA A 42 -21.88 46.72 17.13
C ALA A 42 -20.57 46.30 17.82
N ALA A 43 -20.62 45.56 18.93
CA ALA A 43 -19.43 45.10 19.65
C ALA A 43 -18.64 44.03 18.84
N ILE A 44 -19.33 43.12 18.13
CA ILE A 44 -18.69 42.12 17.31
C ILE A 44 -18.02 42.72 16.07
N ALA A 45 -18.62 43.76 15.47
CA ALA A 45 -18.02 44.47 14.33
C ALA A 45 -16.71 45.19 14.68
N PHE A 46 -16.65 45.81 15.87
CA PHE A 46 -15.43 46.48 16.31
C PHE A 46 -14.27 45.56 16.67
N THR A 47 -14.58 44.36 17.23
CA THR A 47 -13.53 43.38 17.54
C THR A 47 -13.00 42.69 16.28
N ALA A 48 -13.83 42.45 15.27
CA ALA A 48 -13.42 41.84 14.01
C ALA A 48 -12.46 42.77 13.21
N THR A 49 -12.73 44.08 13.19
CA THR A 49 -11.84 45.04 12.51
C THR A 49 -10.48 45.23 13.23
N ALA A 50 -10.47 45.18 14.56
CA ALA A 50 -9.22 45.29 15.33
C ALA A 50 -8.33 44.05 15.12
N ILE A 51 -8.91 42.84 15.08
CA ILE A 51 -8.18 41.62 14.82
C ILE A 51 -7.60 41.59 13.40
N LEU A 52 -8.40 42.04 12.40
CA LEU A 52 -7.93 42.09 11.02
C LEU A 52 -6.78 43.09 10.84
N ALA A 53 -6.82 44.25 11.53
CA ALA A 53 -5.74 45.22 11.49
C ALA A 53 -4.43 44.67 12.14
N ILE A 54 -4.55 43.91 13.23
CA ILE A 54 -3.39 43.28 13.89
C ILE A 54 -2.81 42.17 13.01
N CYS A 55 -3.64 41.36 12.36
CA CYS A 55 -3.16 40.31 11.44
C CYS A 55 -2.44 40.91 10.21
N LEU A 56 -2.89 42.05 9.69
CA LEU A 56 -2.25 42.75 8.57
C LEU A 56 -0.94 43.44 8.97
N ALA A 57 -0.81 43.86 10.22
CA ALA A 57 0.42 44.49 10.72
C ALA A 57 1.54 43.46 11.03
N THR A 58 1.17 42.24 11.41
CA THR A 58 2.13 41.15 11.72
C THR A 58 2.62 40.40 10.49
N SER A 59 1.96 40.54 9.33
CA SER A 59 2.35 39.86 8.07
C SER A 59 3.57 40.47 7.38
N ARG A 60 4.16 41.53 7.91
CA ARG A 60 5.28 42.27 7.24
C ARG A 60 6.67 41.97 7.79
N SER A 61 6.83 41.01 8.68
CA SER A 61 8.15 40.71 9.25
C SER A 61 8.49 39.19 9.23
N ILE A 62 8.07 38.45 8.19
CA ILE A 62 8.85 37.30 7.81
C ILE A 62 9.98 37.86 6.97
N ALA A 63 11.07 38.25 7.63
CA ALA A 63 12.34 38.47 6.96
C ALA A 63 12.59 37.21 6.13
N ALA A 64 12.70 37.38 4.82
CA ALA A 64 13.25 36.34 3.97
C ALA A 64 14.58 35.95 4.60
N GLY A 65 14.61 34.79 5.27
CA GLY A 65 15.88 34.19 5.68
C GLY A 65 16.75 34.12 4.43
N PRO A 66 18.08 34.20 4.55
CA PRO A 66 18.93 34.10 3.38
C PRO A 66 18.45 32.85 2.61
N GLU A 67 17.98 33.06 1.37
CA GLU A 67 17.69 31.98 0.45
C GLU A 67 18.87 31.03 0.52
N ALA A 68 18.65 29.85 1.04
CA ALA A 68 19.66 28.81 1.02
C ALA A 68 19.97 28.60 -0.47
N THR A 69 21.04 29.23 -0.94
CA THR A 69 21.58 28.94 -2.27
C THR A 69 21.71 27.42 -2.35
N PRO A 70 21.07 26.77 -3.34
CA PRO A 70 21.19 25.32 -3.47
C PRO A 70 22.67 24.98 -3.54
N SER A 71 23.13 24.14 -2.61
CA SER A 71 24.53 23.72 -2.57
C SER A 71 24.88 23.13 -3.95
N PRO A 72 25.89 23.66 -4.66
CA PRO A 72 26.19 23.25 -6.04
C PRO A 72 26.67 21.80 -6.19
N HIS A 73 26.60 20.99 -5.13
CA HIS A 73 27.18 19.64 -5.10
C HIS A 73 26.25 18.55 -4.54
N ALA A 74 24.94 18.77 -4.43
CA ALA A 74 24.03 17.66 -4.28
C ALA A 74 23.85 17.00 -5.66
N THR A 75 24.84 16.24 -6.10
CA THR A 75 24.61 15.27 -7.17
C THR A 75 23.54 14.32 -6.63
N GLU A 76 22.36 14.38 -7.21
CA GLU A 76 21.31 13.44 -6.88
C GLU A 76 21.84 12.02 -7.14
N TYR A 77 22.11 11.29 -6.06
CA TYR A 77 22.63 9.93 -6.15
C TYR A 77 21.49 8.99 -6.57
N LEU A 78 21.57 8.49 -7.79
CA LEU A 78 20.68 7.45 -8.28
C LEU A 78 21.37 6.09 -8.11
N PRO A 79 20.90 5.19 -7.21
CA PRO A 79 21.44 3.84 -7.10
C PRO A 79 21.31 3.08 -8.41
N SER A 80 22.30 2.25 -8.75
CA SER A 80 22.21 1.40 -9.93
C SER A 80 21.07 0.38 -9.82
N ILE A 81 20.63 -0.16 -10.96
CA ILE A 81 19.65 -1.27 -10.99
C ILE A 81 20.16 -2.42 -10.12
N SER A 82 21.42 -2.77 -10.23
CA SER A 82 22.05 -3.84 -9.43
C SER A 82 21.97 -3.56 -7.93
N ASP A 83 22.28 -2.32 -7.49
CA ASP A 83 22.19 -1.96 -6.08
C ASP A 83 20.75 -2.08 -5.57
N LEU A 84 19.78 -1.62 -6.36
CA LEU A 84 18.37 -1.74 -6.01
C LEU A 84 17.88 -3.19 -5.98
N MET A 85 18.34 -4.03 -6.90
CA MET A 85 18.04 -5.47 -6.89
C MET A 85 18.57 -6.14 -5.62
N ILE A 86 19.82 -5.93 -5.27
CA ILE A 86 20.46 -6.57 -4.12
C ILE A 86 19.95 -6.00 -2.80
N ALA A 87 19.84 -4.68 -2.70
CA ALA A 87 19.47 -4.03 -1.44
C ALA A 87 17.96 -4.04 -1.16
N THR A 88 17.11 -4.12 -2.18
CA THR A 88 15.67 -3.94 -1.99
C THR A 88 14.80 -5.08 -2.50
N ILE A 89 15.08 -5.63 -3.67
CA ILE A 89 14.23 -6.67 -4.29
C ILE A 89 14.51 -8.04 -3.66
N GLN A 90 15.74 -8.50 -3.77
CA GLN A 90 16.13 -9.83 -3.31
C GLN A 90 15.79 -10.12 -1.83
N PRO A 91 16.06 -9.24 -0.87
CA PRO A 91 15.70 -9.51 0.52
C PRO A 91 14.19 -9.62 0.77
N ARG A 92 13.36 -8.90 -0.01
CA ARG A 92 11.89 -8.99 0.08
C ARG A 92 11.36 -10.27 -0.53
N HIS A 93 11.92 -10.69 -1.65
CA HIS A 93 11.62 -11.97 -2.28
C HIS A 93 11.88 -13.12 -1.30
N GLU A 94 13.05 -13.16 -0.68
CA GLU A 94 13.39 -14.20 0.32
C GLU A 94 12.48 -14.16 1.55
N ARG A 95 12.17 -12.97 2.09
CA ARG A 95 11.31 -12.84 3.28
C ARG A 95 9.88 -13.23 3.00
N LEU A 96 9.37 -12.96 1.79
CA LEU A 96 8.04 -13.38 1.34
C LEU A 96 7.91 -14.91 1.40
N TRP A 97 8.90 -15.63 0.86
CA TRP A 97 8.93 -17.09 0.94
C TRP A 97 8.95 -17.59 2.38
N ARG A 98 9.86 -17.04 3.17
CA ARG A 98 10.02 -17.44 4.57
C ARG A 98 8.76 -17.17 5.39
N ALA A 99 8.09 -16.06 5.17
CA ALA A 99 6.85 -15.73 5.88
C ALA A 99 5.77 -16.81 5.69
N GLU A 100 5.64 -17.35 4.48
CA GLU A 100 4.73 -18.44 4.21
C GLU A 100 5.19 -19.75 4.88
N GLN A 101 6.48 -20.11 4.76
CA GLN A 101 7.02 -21.33 5.40
C GLN A 101 6.83 -21.34 6.94
N ASP A 102 6.81 -20.15 7.55
CA ASP A 102 6.53 -19.95 8.97
C ASP A 102 5.01 -19.88 9.27
N GLY A 103 4.14 -19.99 8.26
CA GLY A 103 2.69 -19.82 8.36
C GLY A 103 2.24 -18.41 8.71
N ASN A 104 3.14 -17.41 8.59
CA ASN A 104 2.87 -16.02 8.90
C ASN A 104 2.27 -15.28 7.69
N TRP A 105 1.00 -15.55 7.42
CA TRP A 105 0.28 -15.00 6.26
C TRP A 105 0.15 -13.47 6.29
N GLU A 106 0.09 -12.87 7.48
CA GLU A 106 0.04 -11.42 7.63
C GLU A 106 1.36 -10.79 7.20
N PHE A 107 2.49 -11.38 7.63
CA PHE A 107 3.81 -10.92 7.20
C PHE A 107 4.06 -11.21 5.71
N ALA A 108 3.56 -12.32 5.18
CA ALA A 108 3.61 -12.61 3.74
C ALA A 108 2.86 -11.54 2.92
N ALA A 109 1.67 -11.12 3.36
CA ALA A 109 0.93 -10.02 2.72
C ALA A 109 1.72 -8.69 2.75
N TYR A 110 2.34 -8.38 3.88
CA TYR A 110 3.20 -7.20 4.02
C TYR A 110 4.41 -7.25 3.07
N GLU A 111 5.13 -8.38 3.03
CA GLU A 111 6.31 -8.53 2.17
C GLU A 111 5.94 -8.52 0.68
N LEU A 112 4.81 -9.11 0.29
CA LEU A 112 4.30 -9.00 -1.08
C LEU A 112 4.04 -7.53 -1.48
N GLY A 113 3.38 -6.76 -0.60
CA GLY A 113 3.12 -5.34 -0.82
C GLY A 113 4.41 -4.52 -0.94
N THR A 114 5.39 -4.76 -0.05
CA THR A 114 6.67 -4.05 -0.07
C THR A 114 7.55 -4.43 -1.26
N LEU A 115 7.47 -5.68 -1.72
CA LEU A 115 8.15 -6.16 -2.93
C LEU A 115 7.60 -5.46 -4.18
N ARG A 116 6.26 -5.38 -4.32
CA ARG A 116 5.62 -4.63 -5.43
C ARG A 116 6.08 -3.17 -5.43
N GLY A 117 6.00 -2.51 -4.27
CA GLY A 117 6.44 -1.12 -4.15
C GLY A 117 7.95 -0.94 -4.41
N ALA A 118 8.78 -1.96 -4.20
CA ALA A 118 10.19 -1.91 -4.55
C ALA A 118 10.40 -1.97 -6.08
N PHE A 119 9.64 -2.80 -6.79
CA PHE A 119 9.64 -2.83 -8.25
C PHE A 119 9.12 -1.53 -8.86
N ASP A 120 8.06 -0.94 -8.30
CA ASP A 120 7.56 0.36 -8.74
C ASP A 120 8.63 1.45 -8.63
N ARG A 121 9.32 1.51 -7.48
CA ARG A 121 10.44 2.47 -7.28
C ARG A 121 11.60 2.22 -8.22
N LEU A 122 11.94 0.96 -8.48
CA LEU A 122 12.99 0.59 -9.42
C LEU A 122 12.64 1.08 -10.84
N GLY A 123 11.42 0.83 -11.30
CA GLY A 123 10.96 1.30 -12.60
C GLY A 123 10.90 2.83 -12.72
N HIS A 124 10.55 3.55 -11.64
CA HIS A 124 10.60 5.01 -11.62
C HIS A 124 12.03 5.57 -11.65
N ALA A 125 12.95 4.93 -10.92
CA ALA A 125 14.35 5.33 -10.88
C ALA A 125 15.05 5.08 -12.23
N HIS A 126 14.69 4.01 -12.90
CA HIS A 126 15.25 3.58 -14.19
C HIS A 126 14.14 3.37 -15.21
N PRO A 127 13.63 4.42 -15.87
CA PRO A 127 12.50 4.31 -16.80
C PRO A 127 12.84 3.53 -18.06
N THR A 128 14.10 3.46 -18.43
CA THR A 128 14.59 2.71 -19.62
C THR A 128 15.85 1.93 -19.31
N GLU A 129 15.96 0.75 -19.87
CA GLU A 129 17.18 -0.07 -19.87
C GLU A 129 17.33 -0.70 -21.26
N HIS A 130 18.49 -0.53 -21.89
CA HIS A 130 18.74 -0.99 -23.27
C HIS A 130 17.64 -0.62 -24.27
N ASP A 131 17.18 0.64 -24.23
CA ASP A 131 16.10 1.17 -25.08
C ASP A 131 14.71 0.50 -24.86
N ILE A 132 14.55 -0.28 -23.80
CA ILE A 132 13.29 -0.92 -23.40
C ILE A 132 12.67 -0.12 -22.24
N SER A 133 11.34 0.05 -22.29
CA SER A 133 10.59 0.54 -21.13
C SER A 133 10.74 -0.45 -19.98
N PHE A 134 11.52 -0.09 -18.97
CA PHE A 134 11.80 -0.97 -17.84
C PHE A 134 10.57 -1.21 -16.94
N PRO A 135 9.72 -0.19 -16.65
CA PRO A 135 8.47 -0.40 -15.94
C PRO A 135 7.51 -1.36 -16.64
N ASP A 136 7.40 -1.24 -17.99
CA ASP A 136 6.52 -2.12 -18.77
C ASP A 136 7.04 -3.56 -18.76
N MET A 137 8.34 -3.75 -18.88
CA MET A 137 8.98 -5.07 -18.76
C MET A 137 8.69 -5.69 -17.38
N ILE A 138 8.93 -4.95 -16.30
CA ILE A 138 8.64 -5.41 -14.93
C ILE A 138 7.17 -5.84 -14.83
N THR A 139 6.25 -4.99 -15.24
CA THR A 139 4.81 -5.24 -15.18
C THR A 139 4.43 -6.48 -15.97
N SER A 140 4.94 -6.62 -17.19
CA SER A 140 4.58 -7.73 -18.09
C SER A 140 4.91 -9.10 -17.51
N VAL A 141 5.99 -9.22 -16.74
CA VAL A 141 6.42 -10.51 -16.18
C VAL A 141 5.93 -10.75 -14.76
N THR A 142 5.66 -9.69 -13.98
CA THR A 142 5.33 -9.83 -12.55
C THR A 142 3.85 -9.71 -12.22
N GLU A 143 3.02 -9.11 -13.09
CA GLU A 143 1.61 -8.82 -12.77
C GLU A 143 0.82 -10.07 -12.40
N GLN A 144 0.92 -11.12 -13.20
CA GLN A 144 0.17 -12.36 -12.97
C GLN A 144 0.66 -13.11 -11.74
N PRO A 145 1.96 -13.38 -11.54
CA PRO A 145 2.47 -14.01 -10.32
C PRO A 145 2.09 -13.24 -9.06
N PHE A 146 2.10 -11.91 -9.09
CA PHE A 146 1.68 -11.09 -7.94
C PHE A 146 0.20 -11.23 -7.62
N LYS A 147 -0.67 -11.33 -8.62
CA LYS A 147 -2.10 -11.56 -8.41
C LYS A 147 -2.35 -12.93 -7.77
N GLU A 148 -1.67 -13.95 -8.27
CA GLU A 148 -1.79 -15.33 -7.77
C GLU A 148 -1.24 -15.45 -6.34
N LEU A 149 -0.08 -14.86 -6.04
CA LEU A 149 0.46 -14.79 -4.68
C LEU A 149 -0.51 -14.09 -3.72
N ASN A 150 -1.07 -12.96 -4.12
CA ASN A 150 -2.04 -12.25 -3.28
C ASN A 150 -3.28 -13.13 -2.99
N SER A 151 -3.80 -13.84 -3.99
CA SER A 151 -4.92 -14.76 -3.82
C SER A 151 -4.57 -15.92 -2.87
N ALA A 152 -3.41 -16.54 -3.05
CA ALA A 152 -2.93 -17.63 -2.20
C ALA A 152 -2.73 -17.20 -0.75
N ILE A 153 -2.19 -16.00 -0.52
CA ILE A 153 -2.01 -15.42 0.82
C ILE A 153 -3.37 -15.17 1.49
N GLN A 154 -4.34 -14.61 0.76
CA GLN A 154 -5.68 -14.35 1.31
C GLN A 154 -6.41 -15.63 1.69
N SER A 155 -6.28 -16.69 0.88
CA SER A 155 -6.86 -18.00 1.16
C SER A 155 -6.02 -18.86 2.10
N LYS A 156 -4.80 -18.43 2.44
CA LYS A 156 -3.81 -19.19 3.23
C LYS A 156 -3.51 -20.57 2.61
N ASP A 157 -3.44 -20.62 1.28
CA ASP A 157 -3.17 -21.83 0.50
C ASP A 157 -1.66 -21.91 0.19
N GLY A 158 -0.92 -22.72 0.96
CA GLY A 158 0.51 -22.92 0.77
C GLY A 158 0.87 -23.58 -0.57
N THR A 159 0.00 -24.44 -1.11
CA THR A 159 0.26 -25.08 -2.41
C THR A 159 0.15 -24.09 -3.55
N ALA A 160 -0.91 -23.27 -3.55
CA ALA A 160 -1.09 -22.19 -4.52
C ALA A 160 0.01 -21.14 -4.38
N PHE A 161 0.42 -20.81 -3.14
CA PHE A 161 1.52 -19.89 -2.88
C PHE A 161 2.83 -20.40 -3.46
N ALA A 162 3.21 -21.65 -3.18
CA ALA A 162 4.47 -22.23 -3.67
C ALA A 162 4.53 -22.22 -5.21
N LYS A 163 3.42 -22.52 -5.88
CA LYS A 163 3.34 -22.41 -7.34
C LYS A 163 3.53 -20.97 -7.82
N ALA A 164 2.77 -20.02 -7.30
CA ALA A 164 2.83 -18.62 -7.72
C ALA A 164 4.18 -17.98 -7.39
N TYR A 165 4.84 -18.45 -6.33
CA TYR A 165 6.18 -18.00 -5.97
C TYR A 165 7.24 -18.53 -6.94
N ALA A 166 7.13 -19.78 -7.39
CA ALA A 166 7.98 -20.33 -8.45
C ALA A 166 7.79 -19.54 -9.75
N ASP A 167 6.54 -19.25 -10.13
CA ASP A 167 6.24 -18.45 -11.33
C ASP A 167 6.85 -17.02 -11.23
N LEU A 168 6.83 -16.40 -10.04
CA LEU A 168 7.50 -15.11 -9.81
C LEU A 168 9.03 -15.23 -9.94
N THR A 169 9.60 -16.30 -9.44
CA THR A 169 11.05 -16.57 -9.54
C THR A 169 11.48 -16.77 -11.00
N ASP A 170 10.69 -17.50 -11.78
CA ASP A 170 10.91 -17.68 -13.21
C ASP A 170 10.74 -16.35 -13.99
N ALA A 171 9.80 -15.50 -13.58
CA ALA A 171 9.64 -14.16 -14.12
C ALA A 171 10.89 -13.29 -13.88
N CYS A 172 11.50 -13.36 -12.69
CA CYS A 172 12.76 -12.68 -12.40
C CYS A 172 13.88 -13.15 -13.36
N ASN A 173 14.02 -14.45 -13.53
CA ASN A 173 15.04 -15.03 -14.41
C ASN A 173 14.81 -14.69 -15.88
N SER A 174 13.56 -14.65 -16.32
CA SER A 174 13.18 -14.23 -17.68
C SER A 174 13.61 -12.79 -17.97
N CYS A 175 13.38 -11.87 -17.00
CA CYS A 175 13.83 -10.49 -17.11
C CYS A 175 15.36 -10.39 -17.16
N HIS A 176 16.08 -11.12 -16.28
CA HIS A 176 17.53 -11.16 -16.27
C HIS A 176 18.11 -11.66 -17.62
N GLN A 177 17.51 -12.68 -18.21
CA GLN A 177 17.92 -13.18 -19.53
C GLN A 177 17.68 -12.14 -20.63
N ALA A 178 16.51 -11.49 -20.64
CA ALA A 178 16.17 -10.48 -21.63
C ALA A 178 17.12 -9.26 -21.61
N LEU A 179 17.65 -8.94 -20.44
CA LEU A 179 18.60 -7.85 -20.23
C LEU A 179 20.09 -8.27 -20.30
N ASN A 180 20.39 -9.48 -20.78
CA ASN A 180 21.73 -10.05 -20.82
C ASN A 180 22.41 -10.22 -19.44
N HIS A 181 21.60 -10.35 -18.37
CA HIS A 181 22.05 -10.63 -17.01
C HIS A 181 21.78 -12.08 -16.58
N GLY A 182 21.65 -13.01 -17.52
CA GLY A 182 21.31 -14.43 -17.25
C GLY A 182 22.32 -15.19 -16.39
N VAL A 183 23.49 -14.60 -16.12
CA VAL A 183 24.44 -15.12 -15.11
C VAL A 183 23.92 -14.97 -13.68
N VAL A 184 22.97 -14.05 -13.46
CA VAL A 184 22.30 -13.84 -12.17
C VAL A 184 21.04 -14.66 -12.17
N GLU A 185 21.12 -15.89 -11.62
CA GLU A 185 20.00 -16.81 -11.53
C GLU A 185 19.40 -16.79 -10.13
N ILE A 186 18.08 -16.56 -10.04
CA ILE A 186 17.32 -16.57 -8.81
C ILE A 186 16.67 -17.96 -8.63
N HIS A 187 16.72 -18.48 -7.42
CA HIS A 187 16.11 -19.76 -7.08
C HIS A 187 15.03 -19.58 -6.00
N VAL A 188 14.04 -20.48 -6.00
CA VAL A 188 13.16 -20.63 -4.83
C VAL A 188 14.04 -21.04 -3.64
N PRO A 189 13.96 -20.31 -2.50
CA PRO A 189 14.80 -20.61 -1.35
C PRO A 189 14.54 -22.02 -0.82
N ASN A 190 15.57 -22.84 -0.70
CA ASN A 190 15.48 -24.21 -0.20
C ASN A 190 16.00 -24.38 1.23
N ARG A 191 16.48 -23.29 1.85
CA ARG A 191 17.04 -23.26 3.20
C ARG A 191 16.65 -21.95 3.90
N THR A 192 16.75 -21.93 5.23
CA THR A 192 16.68 -20.69 5.99
C THR A 192 17.82 -19.78 5.54
N SER A 193 17.47 -18.66 4.91
CA SER A 193 18.45 -17.62 4.54
C SER A 193 19.13 -17.10 5.80
N ALA A 194 20.37 -16.65 5.68
CA ALA A 194 21.13 -16.00 6.75
C ALA A 194 20.67 -14.55 7.03
N SER A 195 19.44 -14.18 6.68
CA SER A 195 18.88 -12.87 7.00
C SER A 195 18.84 -12.66 8.50
N ASP A 196 19.28 -11.50 8.95
CA ASP A 196 19.21 -11.04 10.33
C ASP A 196 17.78 -10.69 10.78
N LEU A 197 16.81 -10.67 9.87
CA LEU A 197 15.41 -10.50 10.19
C LEU A 197 14.82 -11.82 10.68
N ASN A 198 14.44 -11.82 11.96
CA ASN A 198 13.70 -12.93 12.54
C ASN A 198 12.23 -12.86 12.08
N ALA A 199 11.87 -13.66 11.06
CA ALA A 199 10.49 -13.82 10.62
C ALA A 199 9.61 -14.58 11.65
N ASN A 200 10.23 -15.26 12.60
CA ASN A 200 9.56 -15.92 13.71
C ASN A 200 9.18 -14.92 14.81
N THR A 201 8.16 -14.12 14.56
CA THR A 201 7.53 -13.31 15.62
C THR A 201 6.52 -14.13 16.44
N THR A 202 6.55 -15.46 16.32
CA THR A 202 5.77 -16.32 17.19
C THR A 202 6.28 -16.18 18.61
N SER A 203 5.68 -15.20 19.31
CA SER A 203 5.46 -15.27 20.76
C SER A 203 6.71 -15.31 21.64
N ARG A 204 7.31 -14.16 21.85
CA ARG A 204 7.74 -13.96 23.24
C ARG A 204 6.48 -13.67 24.08
N LYS A 205 5.88 -14.74 24.63
CA LYS A 205 5.02 -14.62 25.80
C LYS A 205 5.88 -14.34 27.02
#